data_de2e37e59186908140075875f5381960
#
_entry.id   de2e37e59186908140075875f5381960
#
_cell.length_a   1.000
_cell.length_b   1.000
_cell.length_c   1.000
_cell.angle_alpha   90.00
_cell.angle_beta   90.00
_cell.angle_gamma   90.00
#
_symmetry.space_group_name_H-M   'P 1'
#
loop_
_entity.id
_entity.type
_entity.pdbx_description
1 polymer ?
#
loop_
_entity_poly.entity_id
_entity_poly.type
_entity_poly.pdbx_seq_one_letter_code
_entity_poly.pdbx_strand_id
1 'polypeptide(L)' 'MRLLYVNNDGGGFADYVEVSPGMTVETFFNDKMSNRKPDDFLIRVNRQPVARDYVLQEGDRITITPTKIEGALV' A
#
# COMPACT_ATOMS: atom_id res chain seq x y z
N MET A 1 9.83 12.03 -5.48
CA MET A 1 8.90 11.35 -6.40
C MET A 1 7.53 11.30 -5.74
N ARG A 2 6.51 11.61 -6.47
CA ARG A 2 5.16 11.77 -5.94
C ARG A 2 4.28 10.59 -6.33
N LEU A 3 3.59 10.03 -5.35
CA LEU A 3 2.66 8.91 -5.54
C LEU A 3 1.30 9.27 -4.98
N LEU A 4 0.26 8.60 -5.47
CA LEU A 4 -1.05 8.62 -4.81
C LEU A 4 -1.14 7.38 -3.93
N TYR A 5 -1.28 7.59 -2.64
CA TYR A 5 -1.39 6.52 -1.65
C TYR A 5 -2.84 6.41 -1.20
N VAL A 6 -3.44 5.25 -1.45
CA VAL A 6 -4.82 4.95 -1.06
C VAL A 6 -4.78 3.85 -0.02
N ASN A 7 -5.29 4.13 1.18
CA ASN A 7 -5.33 3.16 2.25
C ASN A 7 -6.79 2.89 2.60
N ASN A 8 -7.20 1.64 2.46
CA ASN A 8 -8.59 1.23 2.72
C ASN A 8 -8.74 0.53 4.06
N ASP A 9 -7.76 0.65 4.95
CA ASP A 9 -7.82 0.07 6.29
C ASP A 9 -8.61 1.02 7.20
N GLY A 10 -9.58 0.47 7.92
CA GLY A 10 -10.44 1.29 8.78
C GLY A 10 -11.28 2.27 7.98
N GLY A 11 -11.23 3.53 8.37
CA GLY A 11 -11.97 4.58 7.67
C GLY A 11 -11.41 4.92 6.29
N GLY A 12 -10.18 4.55 6.05
CA GLY A 12 -9.55 4.76 4.77
C GLY A 12 -9.18 6.22 4.49
N PHE A 13 -8.27 6.40 3.56
CA PHE A 13 -7.94 7.74 3.07
C PHE A 13 -7.17 7.62 1.74
N ALA A 14 -7.09 8.74 1.02
CA ALA A 14 -6.27 8.85 -0.17
C ALA A 14 -5.55 10.18 -0.12
N ASP A 15 -4.24 10.16 -0.35
CA ASP A 15 -3.44 11.37 -0.31
C ASP A 15 -2.19 11.19 -1.17
N TYR A 16 -1.65 12.30 -1.63
CA TYR A 16 -0.37 12.28 -2.33
C TYR A 16 0.76 12.27 -1.31
N VAL A 17 1.79 11.50 -1.59
CA VAL A 17 2.96 11.41 -0.72
C VAL A 17 4.23 11.53 -1.55
N GLU A 18 5.29 12.04 -0.91
CA GLU A 18 6.60 12.12 -1.52
C GLU A 18 7.46 10.98 -1.02
N VAL A 19 8.10 10.29 -1.95
CA VAL A 19 9.01 9.20 -1.60
C VAL A 19 10.28 9.32 -2.43
N SER A 20 11.35 8.67 -1.98
CA SER A 20 12.60 8.65 -2.72
C SER A 20 12.51 7.73 -3.92
N PRO A 21 13.15 8.07 -5.04
CA PRO A 21 13.24 7.16 -6.17
C PRO A 21 13.87 5.82 -5.75
N GLY A 22 13.40 4.73 -6.35
CA GLY A 22 13.91 3.40 -6.03
C GLY A 22 13.18 2.69 -4.92
N MET A 23 12.17 3.32 -4.33
CA MET A 23 11.40 2.68 -3.27
C MET A 23 10.57 1.52 -3.81
N THR A 24 10.66 0.36 -3.14
CA THR A 24 9.85 -0.80 -3.49
C THR A 24 8.53 -0.77 -2.75
N VAL A 25 7.58 -1.57 -3.23
CA VAL A 25 6.29 -1.76 -2.56
C VAL A 25 6.49 -2.21 -1.12
N GLU A 26 7.40 -3.17 -0.90
CA GLU A 26 7.66 -3.67 0.45
C GLU A 26 8.19 -2.58 1.38
N THR A 27 9.14 -1.79 0.91
CA THR A 27 9.69 -0.69 1.71
C THR A 27 8.62 0.34 2.03
N PHE A 28 7.80 0.67 1.04
CA PHE A 28 6.69 1.61 1.24
C PHE A 28 5.72 1.08 2.28
N PHE A 29 5.32 -0.19 2.18
CA PHE A 29 4.40 -0.79 3.14
C PHE A 29 5.00 -0.75 4.55
N ASN A 30 6.25 -1.14 4.70
CA ASN A 30 6.88 -1.16 6.02
C ASN A 30 6.99 0.24 6.62
N ASP A 31 7.18 1.24 5.80
CA ASP A 31 7.24 2.62 6.27
C ASP A 31 5.88 3.13 6.72
N LYS A 32 4.82 2.82 5.98
CA LYS A 32 3.48 3.34 6.26
C LYS A 32 2.68 2.48 7.23
N MET A 33 2.96 1.18 7.27
CA MET A 33 2.21 0.20 8.04
C MET A 33 3.15 -0.57 8.95
N SER A 34 3.94 0.15 9.76
CA SER A 34 5.10 -0.40 10.44
C SER A 34 4.82 -1.57 11.38
N ASN A 35 3.63 -1.71 11.93
CA ASN A 35 3.30 -2.80 12.84
C ASN A 35 2.36 -3.83 12.21
N ARG A 36 2.29 -3.84 10.89
CA ARG A 36 1.39 -4.73 10.17
C ARG A 36 2.19 -5.62 9.22
N LYS A 37 1.56 -6.70 8.78
CA LYS A 37 2.19 -7.67 7.88
C LYS A 37 1.66 -7.49 6.47
N PRO A 38 2.53 -7.42 5.46
CA PRO A 38 2.05 -7.29 4.07
C PRO A 38 1.12 -8.41 3.65
N ASP A 39 1.28 -9.62 4.21
CA ASP A 39 0.44 -10.76 3.88
C ASP A 39 -1.01 -10.58 4.29
N ASP A 40 -1.28 -9.66 5.19
CA ASP A 40 -2.64 -9.38 5.64
C ASP A 40 -3.34 -8.35 4.78
N PHE A 41 -2.69 -7.89 3.70
CA PHE A 41 -3.21 -6.85 2.85
C PHE A 41 -3.07 -7.23 1.39
N LEU A 42 -3.99 -6.72 0.59
CA LEU A 42 -3.88 -6.76 -0.86
C LEU A 42 -3.29 -5.43 -1.30
N ILE A 43 -2.15 -5.50 -1.97
CA ILE A 43 -1.46 -4.30 -2.43
C ILE A 43 -1.52 -4.27 -3.95
N ARG A 44 -2.05 -3.19 -4.49
CA ARG A 44 -2.13 -2.98 -5.93
C ARG A 44 -1.44 -1.70 -6.31
N VAL A 45 -0.81 -1.71 -7.49
CA VAL A 45 -0.26 -0.50 -8.08
C VAL A 45 -0.96 -0.31 -9.42
N ASN A 46 -1.57 0.87 -9.59
CA ASN A 46 -2.35 1.19 -10.78
C ASN A 46 -3.43 0.13 -11.06
N ARG A 47 -4.06 -0.32 -9.96
CA ARG A 47 -5.18 -1.28 -9.97
C ARG A 47 -4.79 -2.71 -10.29
N GLN A 48 -3.49 -3.02 -10.26
CA GLN A 48 -3.03 -4.38 -10.55
C GLN A 48 -2.18 -4.91 -9.40
N PRO A 49 -2.33 -6.19 -9.05
CA PRO A 49 -1.45 -6.79 -8.06
C PRO A 49 -0.01 -6.74 -8.56
N VAL A 50 0.91 -6.49 -7.66
CA VAL A 50 2.33 -6.44 -7.98
C VAL A 50 3.11 -7.23 -6.94
N ALA A 51 4.32 -7.63 -7.31
CA ALA A 51 5.23 -8.26 -6.38
C ALA A 51 5.74 -7.24 -5.36
N ARG A 52 6.19 -7.73 -4.21
CA ARG A 52 6.69 -6.86 -3.15
C ARG A 52 7.93 -6.08 -3.56
N ASP A 53 8.70 -6.59 -4.49
CA ASP A 53 9.91 -5.94 -4.97
C ASP A 53 9.66 -5.00 -6.15
N TYR A 54 8.40 -4.78 -6.50
CA TYR A 54 8.08 -3.81 -7.53
C TYR A 54 8.61 -2.43 -7.12
N VAL A 55 9.31 -1.77 -8.02
CA VAL A 55 9.87 -0.45 -7.79
C VAL A 55 8.84 0.59 -8.20
N LEU A 56 8.41 1.40 -7.24
CA LEU A 56 7.40 2.43 -7.47
C LEU A 56 7.94 3.51 -8.42
N GLN A 57 7.05 4.02 -9.26
CA GLN A 57 7.37 5.03 -10.26
C GLN A 57 6.61 6.32 -9.97
N GLU A 58 7.13 7.41 -10.48
CA GLU A 58 6.46 8.71 -10.39
C GLU A 58 5.02 8.60 -10.91
N GLY A 59 4.08 9.08 -10.12
CA GLY A 59 2.68 9.09 -10.51
C GLY A 59 1.94 7.79 -10.28
N ASP A 60 2.60 6.76 -9.76
CA ASP A 60 1.92 5.51 -9.45
C ASP A 60 0.84 5.72 -8.39
N ARG A 61 -0.19 4.89 -8.47
CA ARG A 61 -1.25 4.83 -7.46
C ARG A 61 -1.09 3.51 -6.71
N ILE A 62 -0.70 3.58 -5.45
CA ILE A 62 -0.58 2.39 -4.62
C ILE A 62 -1.80 2.31 -3.69
N THR A 63 -2.46 1.15 -3.71
CA THR A 63 -3.65 0.89 -2.91
C THR A 63 -3.38 -0.26 -1.95
N ILE A 64 -3.63 -0.04 -0.67
CA ILE A 64 -3.45 -1.05 0.38
C ILE A 64 -4.81 -1.33 0.98
N THR A 65 -5.28 -2.59 0.87
CA THR A 65 -6.60 -3.00 1.33
C THR A 65 -6.46 -4.23 2.22
N PRO A 66 -7.03 -4.24 3.43
CA PRO A 66 -6.96 -5.44 4.28
C PRO A 66 -7.70 -6.59 3.63
N THR A 67 -7.11 -7.78 3.73
CA THR A 67 -7.72 -9.01 3.22
C THR A 67 -8.56 -9.71 4.28
N LYS A 68 -8.38 -9.34 5.55
CA LYS A 68 -9.14 -9.87 6.66
C LYS A 68 -10.01 -8.79 7.24
N ILE A 69 -11.26 -9.11 7.46
CA ILE A 69 -12.20 -8.19 8.09
C ILE A 69 -12.32 -8.58 9.54
N GLU A 70 -11.78 -7.75 10.42
CA GLU A 70 -11.80 -8.02 11.84
C GLU A 70 -13.23 -7.97 12.35
N GLY A 71 -13.60 -8.94 13.18
CA GLY A 71 -14.97 -9.02 13.67
C GLY A 71 -15.91 -9.77 12.77
N ALA A 72 -15.53 -10.07 11.56
CA ALA A 72 -16.39 -10.81 10.64
C ALA A 72 -16.51 -12.29 10.99
N LEU A 73 -15.73 -12.75 11.92
CA LEU A 73 -15.70 -14.16 12.30
C LEU A 73 -16.61 -14.50 13.45
N VAL A 74 -17.33 -13.59 13.89
CA VAL A 74 -18.28 -13.83 14.97
C VAL A 74 -19.46 -14.65 14.51
#